data_f7a4c98272b8ed0afd2076bc79ec95ed
#
_entry.id   f7a4c98272b8ed0afd2076bc79ec95ed
#
_cell.length_a   1.000
_cell.length_b   1.000
_cell.length_c   1.000
_cell.angle_alpha   90.00
_cell.angle_beta   90.00
_cell.angle_gamma   90.00
#
_symmetry.space_group_name_H-M   'P 1'
#
loop_
_entity.id
_entity.type
_entity.pdbx_description
1 polymer ?
#
loop_
_entity_poly.entity_id
_entity_poly.type
_entity_poly.pdbx_seq_one_letter_code
_entity_poly.pdbx_strand_id
1 'polypeptide(L)'
;MLIFFCGKMGSGKTTLSKKIATQTNGIRLSEDELLSTLYPNRITNLQEYKQYSDLLKPVIEGITQQLLRKNLSVILDFPANTPTQRSWLKSMSDQEKSSHLCYFLDVSDEQCIEQLLKRANPMTDTKEMFMAVNKFFVTPQIEEGINIQEVDSETLK
;
A
#
# COMPACT_ATOMS: atom_id res chain seq x y z
N MET A 1 -0.49 -16.60 0.34
CA MET A 1 -1.21 -15.61 -0.51
C MET A 1 -0.65 -14.23 -0.26
N LEU A 2 -0.43 -13.45 -1.30
CA LEU A 2 -0.04 -12.04 -1.20
C LEU A 2 -1.27 -11.13 -1.27
N ILE A 3 -1.39 -10.17 -0.34
CA ILE A 3 -2.47 -9.18 -0.31
C ILE A 3 -1.85 -7.78 -0.32
N PHE A 4 -2.35 -6.90 -1.18
CA PHE A 4 -1.93 -5.49 -1.25
C PHE A 4 -3.12 -4.57 -1.57
N PHE A 5 -2.91 -3.25 -1.54
CA PHE A 5 -3.99 -2.27 -1.52
C PHE A 5 -3.74 -1.15 -2.51
N CYS A 6 -4.70 -0.89 -3.38
CA CYS A 6 -4.74 0.26 -4.27
C CYS A 6 -5.79 1.26 -3.76
N GLY A 7 -5.46 2.52 -3.77
CA GLY A 7 -6.37 3.60 -3.35
C GLY A 7 -5.59 4.88 -3.06
N LYS A 8 -6.23 6.00 -3.19
CA LYS A 8 -5.64 7.32 -2.97
C LYS A 8 -5.11 7.48 -1.54
N MET A 9 -4.25 8.46 -1.34
CA MET A 9 -3.82 8.86 -0.01
C MET A 9 -5.05 9.21 0.84
N GLY A 10 -5.13 8.71 2.08
CA GLY A 10 -6.30 8.92 2.94
C GLY A 10 -7.49 8.01 2.67
N SER A 11 -7.43 7.06 1.74
CA SER A 11 -8.56 6.16 1.43
C SER A 11 -8.82 5.05 2.47
N GLY A 12 -7.96 4.90 3.49
CA GLY A 12 -8.15 3.89 4.54
C GLY A 12 -7.38 2.60 4.36
N LYS A 13 -6.43 2.51 3.42
CA LYS A 13 -5.60 1.31 3.15
C LYS A 13 -4.97 0.73 4.42
N THR A 14 -4.32 1.56 5.22
CA THR A 14 -3.66 1.12 6.46
C THR A 14 -4.63 0.52 7.47
N THR A 15 -5.81 1.10 7.60
CA THR A 15 -6.86 0.55 8.48
C THR A 15 -7.31 -0.82 7.99
N LEU A 16 -7.57 -0.94 6.68
CA LEU A 16 -7.97 -2.21 6.08
C LEU A 16 -6.86 -3.26 6.18
N SER A 17 -5.59 -2.88 5.94
CA SER A 17 -4.45 -3.81 6.02
C SER A 17 -4.31 -4.43 7.41
N LYS A 18 -4.50 -3.64 8.47
CA LYS A 18 -4.50 -4.12 9.86
C LYS A 18 -5.66 -5.10 10.12
N LYS A 19 -6.86 -4.76 9.65
CA LYS A 19 -8.06 -5.62 9.77
C LYS A 19 -7.84 -6.97 9.06
N ILE A 20 -7.37 -6.94 7.81
CA ILE A 20 -7.11 -8.15 7.02
C ILE A 20 -6.00 -9.01 7.66
N ALA A 21 -4.92 -8.39 8.15
CA ALA A 21 -3.85 -9.13 8.83
C ALA A 21 -4.37 -9.91 10.04
N THR A 22 -5.23 -9.29 10.84
CA THR A 22 -5.86 -9.95 11.99
C THR A 22 -6.80 -11.08 11.56
N GLN A 23 -7.64 -10.85 10.55
CA GLN A 23 -8.62 -11.83 10.07
C GLN A 23 -7.97 -13.05 9.43
N THR A 24 -6.85 -12.88 8.73
CA THR A 24 -6.14 -13.94 8.01
C THR A 24 -5.03 -14.58 8.83
N ASN A 25 -4.77 -14.08 10.04
CA ASN A 25 -3.57 -14.41 10.81
C ASN A 25 -2.29 -14.26 9.97
N GLY A 26 -2.26 -13.22 9.13
CA GLY A 26 -1.20 -12.97 8.17
C GLY A 26 -0.15 -12.00 8.69
N ILE A 27 1.00 -12.00 8.02
CA ILE A 27 2.11 -11.12 8.36
C ILE A 27 1.97 -9.81 7.60
N ARG A 28 1.77 -8.71 8.32
CA ARG A 28 1.68 -7.38 7.74
C ARG A 28 3.05 -6.69 7.74
N LEU A 29 3.44 -6.16 6.59
CA LEU A 29 4.58 -5.29 6.42
C LEU A 29 4.08 -3.93 5.92
N SER A 30 4.43 -2.86 6.62
CA SER A 30 4.01 -1.50 6.28
C SER A 30 5.20 -0.64 5.89
N GLU A 31 5.16 -0.03 4.72
CA GLU A 31 6.23 0.85 4.25
C GLU A 31 6.43 2.04 5.19
N ASP A 32 5.36 2.72 5.57
CA ASP A 32 5.45 3.90 6.45
C ASP A 32 6.03 3.56 7.82
N GLU A 33 5.63 2.43 8.42
CA GLU A 33 6.16 1.99 9.71
C GLU A 33 7.65 1.60 9.61
N LEU A 34 8.04 0.92 8.54
CA LEU A 34 9.42 0.54 8.30
C LEU A 34 10.30 1.77 8.02
N LEU A 35 9.87 2.66 7.15
CA LEU A 35 10.63 3.87 6.82
C LEU A 35 10.79 4.79 8.03
N SER A 36 9.74 5.00 8.83
CA SER A 36 9.82 5.82 10.03
C SER A 36 10.72 5.23 11.10
N THR A 37 10.79 3.90 11.18
CA THR A 37 11.64 3.20 12.16
C THR A 37 13.11 3.17 11.72
N LEU A 38 13.38 2.87 10.44
CA LEU A 38 14.74 2.73 9.91
C LEU A 38 15.41 4.08 9.64
N TYR A 39 14.63 5.10 9.29
CA TYR A 39 15.11 6.42 8.87
C TYR A 39 14.41 7.54 9.64
N PRO A 40 14.47 7.56 10.98
CA PRO A 40 13.77 8.55 11.79
C PRO A 40 14.26 9.97 11.44
N ASN A 41 13.31 10.87 11.15
CA ASN A 41 13.54 12.28 10.79
C ASN A 41 14.39 12.51 9.52
N ARG A 42 14.51 11.49 8.65
CA ARG A 42 15.27 11.61 7.38
C ARG A 42 14.40 11.91 6.19
N ILE A 43 13.10 11.62 6.26
CA ILE A 43 12.18 11.77 5.14
C ILE A 43 11.35 13.02 5.38
N THR A 44 11.68 14.10 4.66
CA THR A 44 11.03 15.41 4.79
C THR A 44 10.31 15.85 3.52
N ASN A 45 10.54 15.16 2.40
CA ASN A 45 9.95 15.47 1.12
C ASN A 45 9.75 14.20 0.26
N LEU A 46 9.04 14.35 -0.85
CA LEU A 46 8.68 13.24 -1.73
C LEU A 46 9.90 12.58 -2.41
N GLN A 47 10.96 13.34 -2.69
CA GLN A 47 12.18 12.81 -3.31
C GLN A 47 12.93 11.88 -2.33
N GLU A 48 13.08 12.31 -1.08
CA GLU A 48 13.68 11.48 -0.04
C GLU A 48 12.83 10.25 0.26
N TYR A 49 11.49 10.40 0.33
CA TYR A 49 10.60 9.26 0.45
C TYR A 49 10.84 8.23 -0.66
N LYS A 50 10.90 8.67 -1.92
CA LYS A 50 11.16 7.77 -3.04
C LYS A 50 12.52 7.08 -2.91
N GLN A 51 13.56 7.81 -2.55
CA GLN A 51 14.93 7.27 -2.36
C GLN A 51 14.96 6.16 -1.32
N TYR A 52 14.38 6.39 -0.14
CA TYR A 52 14.38 5.41 0.93
C TYR A 52 13.42 4.24 0.67
N SER A 53 12.30 4.49 0.01
CA SER A 53 11.40 3.44 -0.48
C SER A 53 12.13 2.50 -1.46
N ASP A 54 12.89 3.05 -2.41
CA ASP A 54 13.64 2.25 -3.39
C ASP A 54 14.74 1.39 -2.72
N LEU A 55 15.36 1.85 -1.62
CA LEU A 55 16.29 1.05 -0.82
C LEU A 55 15.58 -0.08 -0.05
N LEU A 56 14.37 0.16 0.39
CA LEU A 56 13.59 -0.82 1.16
C LEU A 56 13.05 -1.97 0.28
N LYS A 57 12.68 -1.68 -0.96
CA LYS A 57 12.03 -2.64 -1.87
C LYS A 57 12.75 -3.99 -2.00
N PRO A 58 14.06 -4.08 -2.25
CA PRO A 58 14.74 -5.38 -2.37
C PRO A 58 14.67 -6.21 -1.09
N VAL A 59 14.70 -5.56 0.06
CA VAL A 59 14.59 -6.22 1.37
C VAL A 59 13.19 -6.81 1.55
N ILE A 60 12.16 -6.02 1.26
CA ILE A 60 10.77 -6.45 1.35
C ILE A 60 10.45 -7.57 0.35
N GLU A 61 10.97 -7.48 -0.86
CA GLU A 61 10.83 -8.53 -1.87
C GLU A 61 11.39 -9.86 -1.35
N GLY A 62 12.62 -9.86 -0.85
CA GLY A 62 13.26 -11.07 -0.31
C GLY A 62 12.50 -11.67 0.89
N ILE A 63 12.03 -10.84 1.81
CA ILE A 63 11.23 -11.29 2.97
C ILE A 63 9.88 -11.87 2.50
N THR A 64 9.17 -11.14 1.64
CA THR A 64 7.86 -11.56 1.12
C THR A 64 7.93 -12.91 0.42
N GLN A 65 8.91 -13.10 -0.45
CA GLN A 65 9.11 -14.37 -1.16
C GLN A 65 9.37 -15.53 -0.20
N GLN A 66 10.21 -15.33 0.82
CA GLN A 66 10.47 -16.36 1.83
C GLN A 66 9.21 -16.75 2.61
N LEU A 67 8.37 -15.78 2.96
CA LEU A 67 7.11 -16.02 3.66
C LEU A 67 6.11 -16.75 2.76
N LEU A 68 6.00 -16.36 1.49
CA LEU A 68 5.11 -17.01 0.52
C LEU A 68 5.52 -18.48 0.28
N ARG A 69 6.81 -18.78 0.19
CA ARG A 69 7.33 -20.18 0.12
C ARG A 69 6.93 -21.03 1.30
N LYS A 70 6.69 -20.41 2.45
CA LYS A 70 6.19 -21.10 3.66
C LYS A 70 4.67 -21.18 3.72
N ASN A 71 3.97 -20.84 2.61
CA ASN A 71 2.52 -20.80 2.52
C ASN A 71 1.85 -19.84 3.53
N LEU A 72 2.58 -18.80 3.97
CA LEU A 72 2.04 -17.78 4.84
C LEU A 72 1.29 -16.71 4.03
N SER A 73 0.29 -16.10 4.64
CA SER A 73 -0.37 -14.91 4.09
C SER A 73 0.46 -13.69 4.41
N VAL A 74 0.82 -12.91 3.38
CA VAL A 74 1.60 -11.67 3.51
C VAL A 74 0.73 -10.50 3.08
N ILE A 75 0.64 -9.50 3.92
CA ILE A 75 -0.14 -8.29 3.72
C ILE A 75 0.83 -7.12 3.56
N LEU A 76 0.94 -6.59 2.33
CA LEU A 76 1.81 -5.46 2.03
C LEU A 76 1.01 -4.15 2.05
N ASP A 77 1.20 -3.36 3.09
CA ASP A 77 0.69 -1.98 3.19
C ASP A 77 1.71 -1.03 2.56
N PHE A 78 1.82 -1.15 1.24
CA PHE A 78 2.71 -0.41 0.35
C PHE A 78 1.88 0.27 -0.73
N PRO A 79 2.35 1.40 -1.31
CA PRO A 79 1.63 2.04 -2.41
C PRO A 79 1.48 1.13 -3.62
N ALA A 80 0.24 0.99 -4.12
CA ALA A 80 -0.09 0.29 -5.36
C ALA A 80 -0.91 1.20 -6.31
N ASN A 81 -0.56 2.48 -6.36
CA ASN A 81 -1.34 3.53 -7.02
C ASN A 81 -0.95 3.75 -8.48
N THR A 82 0.15 3.14 -8.91
CA THR A 82 0.59 3.17 -10.31
C THR A 82 0.70 1.75 -10.88
N PRO A 83 0.59 1.56 -12.22
CA PRO A 83 0.81 0.25 -12.82
C PRO A 83 2.17 -0.37 -12.48
N THR A 84 3.23 0.45 -12.41
CA THR A 84 4.58 -0.01 -12.05
C THR A 84 4.64 -0.55 -10.62
N GLN A 85 4.01 0.12 -9.65
CA GLN A 85 3.94 -0.36 -8.28
C GLN A 85 3.17 -1.68 -8.19
N ARG A 86 2.03 -1.77 -8.87
CA ARG A 86 1.22 -2.99 -8.89
C ARG A 86 1.94 -4.15 -9.56
N SER A 87 2.63 -3.90 -10.67
CA SER A 87 3.43 -4.91 -11.36
C SER A 87 4.55 -5.46 -10.46
N TRP A 88 5.24 -4.59 -9.72
CA TRP A 88 6.25 -5.01 -8.74
C TRP A 88 5.65 -5.88 -7.63
N LEU A 89 4.53 -5.47 -7.04
CA LEU A 89 3.86 -6.25 -6.00
C LEU A 89 3.39 -7.62 -6.52
N LYS A 90 2.76 -7.65 -7.69
CA LYS A 90 2.31 -8.87 -8.33
C LYS A 90 3.47 -9.83 -8.64
N SER A 91 4.61 -9.29 -9.09
CA SER A 91 5.77 -10.12 -9.47
C SER A 91 6.27 -11.02 -8.34
N MET A 92 6.16 -10.58 -7.08
CA MET A 92 6.53 -11.40 -5.92
C MET A 92 5.66 -12.66 -5.78
N SER A 93 4.36 -12.53 -6.05
CA SER A 93 3.45 -13.68 -6.04
C SER A 93 3.66 -14.60 -7.24
N ASP A 94 3.91 -14.02 -8.41
CA ASP A 94 4.13 -14.79 -9.65
C ASP A 94 5.42 -15.64 -9.55
N GLN A 95 6.50 -15.08 -9.04
CA GLN A 95 7.78 -15.78 -8.85
C GLN A 95 7.64 -16.97 -7.89
N GLU A 96 6.82 -16.83 -6.86
CA GLU A 96 6.59 -17.90 -5.88
C GLU A 96 5.38 -18.79 -6.22
N LYS A 97 4.75 -18.60 -7.38
CA LYS A 97 3.53 -19.31 -7.81
C LYS A 97 2.42 -19.27 -6.74
N SER A 98 2.34 -18.15 -6.04
CA SER A 98 1.37 -17.89 -4.99
C SER A 98 0.20 -17.09 -5.55
N SER A 99 -0.98 -17.26 -4.99
CA SER A 99 -2.11 -16.39 -5.30
C SER A 99 -1.89 -14.97 -4.75
N HIS A 100 -2.51 -13.98 -5.39
CA HIS A 100 -2.54 -12.61 -4.90
C HIS A 100 -3.96 -12.03 -4.93
N LEU A 101 -4.16 -10.98 -4.14
CA LEU A 101 -5.39 -10.20 -4.12
C LEU A 101 -5.04 -8.72 -3.88
N CYS A 102 -5.58 -7.85 -4.71
CA CYS A 102 -5.51 -6.41 -4.55
C CYS A 102 -6.87 -5.88 -4.08
N TYR A 103 -6.92 -5.31 -2.90
CA TYR A 103 -8.09 -4.54 -2.49
C TYR A 103 -8.02 -3.14 -3.09
N PHE A 104 -9.03 -2.78 -3.89
CA PHE A 104 -9.15 -1.45 -4.46
C PHE A 104 -10.16 -0.62 -3.66
N LEU A 105 -9.66 0.44 -3.02
CA LEU A 105 -10.46 1.39 -2.24
C LEU A 105 -10.78 2.60 -3.13
N ASP A 106 -11.94 2.56 -3.78
CA ASP A 106 -12.44 3.67 -4.60
C ASP A 106 -13.17 4.69 -3.71
N VAL A 107 -12.39 5.62 -3.17
CA VAL A 107 -12.86 6.69 -2.27
C VAL A 107 -12.70 8.04 -2.96
N SER A 108 -13.70 8.93 -2.83
CA SER A 108 -13.66 10.27 -3.44
C SER A 108 -12.53 11.13 -2.86
N ASP A 109 -12.09 12.13 -3.61
CA ASP A 109 -11.03 13.05 -3.17
C ASP A 109 -11.44 13.80 -1.91
N GLU A 110 -12.70 14.22 -1.83
CA GLU A 110 -13.25 14.94 -0.67
C GLU A 110 -13.18 14.10 0.59
N GLN A 111 -13.60 12.84 0.52
CA GLN A 111 -13.55 11.90 1.64
C GLN A 111 -12.12 11.57 2.05
N CYS A 112 -11.21 11.41 1.08
CA CYS A 112 -9.80 11.18 1.35
C CYS A 112 -9.17 12.36 2.09
N ILE A 113 -9.41 13.59 1.62
CA ILE A 113 -8.91 14.82 2.26
C ILE A 113 -9.48 14.96 3.67
N GLU A 114 -10.77 14.72 3.86
CA GLU A 114 -11.39 14.78 5.18
C GLU A 114 -10.74 13.80 6.17
N GLN A 115 -10.47 12.57 5.72
CA GLN A 115 -9.81 11.55 6.55
C GLN A 115 -8.34 11.91 6.86
N LEU A 116 -7.61 12.49 5.91
CA LEU A 116 -6.26 12.98 6.12
C LEU A 116 -6.21 14.09 7.19
N LEU A 117 -7.09 15.07 7.06
CA LEU A 117 -7.14 16.19 8.01
C LEU A 117 -7.50 15.73 9.43
N LYS A 118 -8.30 14.66 9.58
CA LYS A 118 -8.61 14.05 10.90
C LYS A 118 -7.40 13.36 11.53
N ARG A 119 -6.47 12.79 10.74
CA ARG A 119 -5.23 12.18 11.27
C ARG A 119 -4.24 13.23 11.78
N ALA A 120 -4.30 14.44 11.21
CA ALA A 120 -3.59 15.62 11.66
C ALA A 120 -2.05 15.46 11.80
N ASN A 121 -1.40 14.69 10.92
CA ASN A 121 0.05 14.76 10.81
C ASN A 121 0.44 16.00 9.97
N PRO A 122 0.97 17.08 10.59
CA PRO A 122 1.18 18.34 9.89
C PRO A 122 2.24 18.27 8.78
N MET A 123 3.08 17.24 8.75
CA MET A 123 4.12 17.08 7.74
C MET A 123 3.63 16.35 6.48
N THR A 124 2.67 15.45 6.61
CA THR A 124 2.24 14.57 5.50
C THR A 124 0.75 14.70 5.18
N ASP A 125 -0.08 15.03 6.16
CA ASP A 125 -1.53 15.01 6.02
C ASP A 125 -2.07 16.39 5.59
N THR A 126 -1.53 16.94 4.51
CA THR A 126 -1.92 18.22 3.94
C THR A 126 -2.61 18.04 2.58
N LYS A 127 -3.44 19.00 2.21
CA LYS A 127 -4.11 19.00 0.90
C LYS A 127 -3.07 19.11 -0.24
N GLU A 128 -2.00 19.85 -0.05
CA GLU A 128 -0.90 20.00 -0.99
C GLU A 128 -0.20 18.66 -1.24
N MET A 129 0.09 17.89 -0.18
CA MET A 129 0.68 16.57 -0.28
C MET A 129 -0.28 15.59 -0.97
N PHE A 130 -1.57 15.64 -0.63
CA PHE A 130 -2.61 14.85 -1.31
C PHE A 130 -2.59 15.10 -2.82
N MET A 131 -2.60 16.37 -3.25
CA MET A 131 -2.57 16.73 -4.68
C MET A 131 -1.27 16.29 -5.35
N ALA A 132 -0.13 16.46 -4.68
CA ALA A 132 1.19 16.08 -5.23
C ALA A 132 1.32 14.57 -5.45
N VAL A 133 0.80 13.75 -4.56
CA VAL A 133 0.88 12.29 -4.63
C VAL A 133 -0.18 11.72 -5.56
N ASN A 134 -1.43 12.18 -5.46
CA ASN A 134 -2.53 11.58 -6.20
C ASN A 134 -2.57 11.94 -7.70
N LYS A 135 -1.81 12.94 -8.15
CA LYS A 135 -1.67 13.18 -9.60
C LYS A 135 -1.08 11.99 -10.36
N PHE A 136 -0.40 11.07 -9.67
CA PHE A 136 0.16 9.85 -10.27
C PHE A 136 -0.77 8.64 -10.13
N PHE A 137 -1.90 8.80 -9.46
CA PHE A 137 -2.85 7.71 -9.28
C PHE A 137 -3.45 7.27 -10.61
N VAL A 138 -3.39 5.95 -10.85
CA VAL A 138 -4.01 5.30 -12.01
C VAL A 138 -4.87 4.16 -11.51
N THR A 139 -6.17 4.24 -11.80
CA THR A 139 -7.12 3.16 -11.48
C THR A 139 -6.62 1.83 -12.07
N PRO A 140 -6.65 0.73 -11.29
CA PRO A 140 -6.26 -0.59 -11.78
C PRO A 140 -7.08 -0.99 -13.01
N GLN A 141 -6.42 -1.62 -13.99
CA GLN A 141 -7.04 -2.07 -15.23
C GLN A 141 -7.01 -3.60 -15.34
N ILE A 142 -7.98 -4.17 -16.03
CA ILE A 142 -8.11 -5.63 -16.21
C ILE A 142 -6.87 -6.22 -16.90
N GLU A 143 -6.27 -5.47 -17.83
CA GLU A 143 -5.11 -5.86 -18.61
C GLU A 143 -3.84 -6.06 -17.77
N GLU A 144 -3.81 -5.54 -16.54
CA GLU A 144 -2.71 -5.75 -15.59
C GLU A 144 -2.68 -7.20 -15.06
N GLY A 145 -3.74 -7.98 -15.26
CA GLY A 145 -3.83 -9.37 -14.82
C GLY A 145 -3.78 -9.52 -13.30
N ILE A 146 -4.28 -8.52 -12.57
CA ILE A 146 -4.35 -8.49 -11.11
C ILE A 146 -5.74 -8.96 -10.68
N ASN A 147 -5.78 -9.84 -9.67
CA ASN A 147 -7.03 -10.17 -9.02
C ASN A 147 -7.44 -9.02 -8.09
N ILE A 148 -8.51 -8.31 -8.45
CA ILE A 148 -8.96 -7.10 -7.76
C ILE A 148 -10.29 -7.38 -7.06
N GLN A 149 -10.38 -6.90 -5.82
CA GLN A 149 -11.62 -6.81 -5.06
C GLN A 149 -11.87 -5.35 -4.70
N GLU A 150 -12.95 -4.78 -5.23
CA GLU A 150 -13.39 -3.44 -4.84
C GLU A 150 -13.93 -3.45 -3.41
N VAL A 151 -13.64 -2.37 -2.69
CA VAL A 151 -14.08 -2.18 -1.30
C VAL A 151 -14.78 -0.83 -1.20
N ASP A 152 -16.06 -0.88 -0.87
CA ASP A 152 -16.86 0.33 -0.66
C ASP A 152 -16.48 1.03 0.65
N SER A 153 -16.64 2.35 0.66
CA SER A 153 -16.39 3.18 1.84
C SER A 153 -17.24 2.79 3.07
N GLU A 154 -18.35 2.11 2.87
CA GLU A 154 -19.20 1.58 3.94
C GLU A 154 -18.58 0.35 4.65
N THR A 155 -17.82 -0.44 3.93
CA THR A 155 -17.15 -1.65 4.47
C THR A 155 -15.94 -1.30 5.36
N LEU A 156 -15.49 -0.04 5.29
CA LEU A 156 -14.34 0.47 6.06
C LEU A 156 -14.71 1.01 7.45
N LYS A 157 -15.98 1.15 7.75
CA LYS A 157 -16.50 1.55 9.06
C LYS A 157 -16.68 0.32 9.96
#